data_01be21a60681811f5a1dffad366b44a9
#
_entry.id   01be21a60681811f5a1dffad366b44a9
#
_cell.length_a   1.000
_cell.length_b   1.000
_cell.length_c   1.000
_cell.angle_alpha   90.00
_cell.angle_beta   90.00
_cell.angle_gamma   90.00
#
_symmetry.space_group_name_H-M   'P 1'
#
loop_
_entity.id
_entity.type
_entity.pdbx_description
1 polymer ?
#
loop_
_entity_poly.entity_id
_entity_poly.type
_entity_poly.pdbx_seq_one_letter_code
_entity_poly.pdbx_strand_id
1 'polypeptide(L)'
;MEENVVKFQEKLKNLVALAKKKKNILEIQEINDAFRDMELEPTQMDKVFEYLEANGIDVLQMNDDSNVDDDDLEIMLSDEDEVDMEKIDLSVPDGISIEDPVRMYLKEIGKVPLLSAEEEIELAKRMADGDEEAKKRLAEANLRLVVSIAKRYVGRGMLFLDLIQEGNLGLIKAVEKFDYQKGFKFSTYATWWIRQAITRAIADQARTSRIPVHMVETINKLIRVSRQLLQELGREPTPEEIAAELDMPVDRVREILKISQEPVSIETPIGEEEDSHLGDFIQDDNVPVPAEAAAQTLLKEQLDEVLSTLTEREQKVLRLRFGMSDGRARTLEEVGKEFDVTRERIRQIEAKALRKLRHPSRSRKLRDYLD
;
A
#
# COMPACT_ATOMS: atom_id res chain seq x y z
N MET A 1 25.10 -20.04 18.64
CA MET A 1 24.09 -18.99 18.32
C MET A 1 24.63 -17.90 17.38
N GLU A 2 25.84 -17.40 17.59
CA GLU A 2 26.43 -16.34 16.72
C GLU A 2 26.71 -16.80 15.28
N GLU A 3 27.10 -18.03 15.04
CA GLU A 3 27.36 -18.58 13.70
C GLU A 3 26.11 -18.68 12.80
N ASN A 4 24.94 -18.95 13.40
CA ASN A 4 23.68 -19.02 12.67
C ASN A 4 23.17 -17.62 12.26
N VAL A 5 23.44 -16.60 13.06
CA VAL A 5 23.07 -15.20 12.75
C VAL A 5 23.90 -14.64 11.60
N VAL A 6 25.19 -14.98 11.55
CA VAL A 6 26.07 -14.54 10.44
C VAL A 6 25.66 -15.21 9.13
N LYS A 7 25.39 -16.51 9.13
CA LYS A 7 24.89 -17.24 7.95
C LYS A 7 23.54 -16.74 7.47
N PHE A 8 22.64 -16.37 8.39
CA PHE A 8 21.35 -15.78 8.06
C PHE A 8 21.49 -14.42 7.37
N GLN A 9 22.36 -13.55 7.88
CA GLN A 9 22.64 -12.26 7.24
C GLN A 9 23.32 -12.37 5.87
N GLU A 10 24.20 -13.35 5.67
CA GLU A 10 24.81 -13.60 4.36
C GLU A 10 23.78 -14.11 3.34
N LYS A 11 22.88 -15.01 3.74
CA LYS A 11 21.80 -15.50 2.88
C LYS A 11 20.82 -14.37 2.49
N LEU A 12 20.46 -13.48 3.43
CA LEU A 12 19.65 -12.30 3.16
C LEU A 12 20.31 -11.36 2.15
N LYS A 13 21.61 -11.09 2.28
CA LYS A 13 22.35 -10.26 1.30
C LYS A 13 22.40 -10.91 -0.09
N ASN A 14 22.56 -12.22 -0.15
CA ASN A 14 22.55 -12.96 -1.42
C ASN A 14 21.17 -12.90 -2.09
N LEU A 15 20.08 -13.02 -1.34
CA LEU A 15 18.71 -12.85 -1.85
C LEU A 15 18.46 -11.45 -2.39
N VAL A 16 18.88 -10.41 -1.71
CA VAL A 16 18.78 -9.01 -2.19
C VAL A 16 19.62 -8.82 -3.48
N ALA A 17 20.79 -9.43 -3.57
CA ALA A 17 21.61 -9.38 -4.78
C ALA A 17 20.98 -10.14 -5.96
N LEU A 18 20.27 -11.23 -5.69
CA LEU A 18 19.51 -12.02 -6.66
C LEU A 18 18.27 -11.24 -7.14
N ALA A 19 17.55 -10.61 -6.23
CA ALA A 19 16.40 -9.73 -6.54
C ALA A 19 16.80 -8.58 -7.47
N LYS A 20 17.91 -7.91 -7.19
CA LYS A 20 18.42 -6.82 -8.05
C LYS A 20 18.76 -7.27 -9.48
N LYS A 21 19.17 -8.55 -9.68
CA LYS A 21 19.35 -9.12 -11.01
C LYS A 21 18.04 -9.45 -11.72
N LYS A 22 16.96 -9.72 -10.96
CA LYS A 22 15.62 -10.10 -11.46
C LYS A 22 14.62 -8.94 -11.43
N LYS A 23 15.04 -7.69 -11.53
CA LYS A 23 14.19 -6.49 -11.53
C LYS A 23 13.38 -6.31 -10.24
N ASN A 24 13.97 -6.65 -9.11
CA ASN A 24 13.38 -6.57 -7.77
C ASN A 24 12.14 -7.48 -7.54
N ILE A 25 12.08 -8.61 -8.22
CA ILE A 25 11.01 -9.61 -8.07
C ILE A 25 11.66 -10.91 -7.64
N LEU A 26 11.17 -11.52 -6.53
CA LEU A 26 11.59 -12.85 -6.05
C LEU A 26 10.36 -13.76 -5.93
N GLU A 27 10.54 -15.03 -6.23
CA GLU A 27 9.54 -16.07 -5.99
C GLU A 27 9.70 -16.64 -4.57
N ILE A 28 8.57 -16.97 -3.89
CA ILE A 28 8.63 -17.59 -2.54
C ILE A 28 9.43 -18.88 -2.55
N GLN A 29 9.38 -19.66 -3.62
CA GLN A 29 10.17 -20.88 -3.74
C GLN A 29 11.66 -20.61 -3.64
N GLU A 30 12.16 -19.54 -4.24
CA GLU A 30 13.57 -19.14 -4.16
C GLU A 30 13.97 -18.68 -2.75
N ILE A 31 13.03 -18.06 -2.02
CA ILE A 31 13.24 -17.68 -0.62
C ILE A 31 13.28 -18.93 0.26
N ASN A 32 12.33 -19.84 0.07
CA ASN A 32 12.29 -21.11 0.80
C ASN A 32 13.51 -21.98 0.50
N ASP A 33 13.95 -22.09 -0.75
CA ASP A 33 15.14 -22.85 -1.14
C ASP A 33 16.43 -22.25 -0.54
N ALA A 34 16.52 -20.93 -0.48
CA ALA A 34 17.67 -20.25 0.13
C ALA A 34 17.79 -20.53 1.63
N PHE A 35 16.67 -20.75 2.31
CA PHE A 35 16.63 -21.03 3.77
C PHE A 35 16.34 -22.49 4.13
N ARG A 36 16.24 -23.40 3.13
CA ARG A 36 15.90 -24.80 3.34
C ARG A 36 16.85 -25.54 4.30
N ASP A 37 18.10 -25.10 4.40
CA ASP A 37 19.11 -25.67 5.31
C ASP A 37 19.02 -25.11 6.75
N MET A 38 18.10 -24.17 7.00
CA MET A 38 17.87 -23.56 8.30
C MET A 38 16.39 -23.72 8.61
N GLU A 39 16.06 -24.51 9.63
CA GLU A 39 14.70 -24.61 10.16
C GLU A 39 14.35 -23.26 10.80
N LEU A 40 13.72 -22.35 10.01
CA LEU A 40 13.28 -21.05 10.47
C LEU A 40 11.89 -21.17 11.08
N GLU A 41 11.70 -20.56 12.25
CA GLU A 41 10.37 -20.40 12.83
C GLU A 41 9.52 -19.41 11.99
N PRO A 42 8.18 -19.57 11.95
CA PRO A 42 7.29 -18.67 11.19
C PRO A 42 7.53 -17.19 11.46
N THR A 43 7.80 -16.82 12.70
CA THR A 43 8.13 -15.44 13.13
C THR A 43 9.44 -14.88 12.55
N GLN A 44 10.34 -15.76 12.13
CA GLN A 44 11.60 -15.37 11.50
C GLN A 44 11.43 -15.19 9.98
N MET A 45 10.55 -15.98 9.36
CA MET A 45 10.17 -15.80 7.97
C MET A 45 9.43 -14.47 7.75
N ASP A 46 8.53 -14.07 8.65
CA ASP A 46 7.86 -12.77 8.60
C ASP A 46 8.87 -11.62 8.57
N LYS A 47 9.94 -11.69 9.37
CA LYS A 47 11.02 -10.69 9.36
C LYS A 47 11.84 -10.69 8.07
N VAL A 48 11.97 -11.83 7.40
CA VAL A 48 12.60 -11.91 6.07
C VAL A 48 11.74 -11.19 5.03
N PHE A 49 10.43 -11.41 5.04
CA PHE A 49 9.49 -10.74 4.15
C PHE A 49 9.46 -9.23 4.40
N GLU A 50 9.38 -8.81 5.65
CA GLU A 50 9.41 -7.41 6.06
C GLU A 50 10.72 -6.71 5.62
N TYR A 51 11.86 -7.40 5.72
CA TYR A 51 13.16 -6.89 5.27
C TYR A 51 13.24 -6.79 3.74
N LEU A 52 12.68 -7.74 2.99
CA LEU A 52 12.66 -7.71 1.51
C LEU A 52 11.73 -6.58 1.02
N GLU A 53 10.57 -6.41 1.63
CA GLU A 53 9.62 -5.34 1.33
C GLU A 53 10.21 -3.95 1.64
N ALA A 54 10.92 -3.80 2.77
CA ALA A 54 11.64 -2.57 3.12
C ALA A 54 12.75 -2.20 2.13
N ASN A 55 13.28 -3.18 1.38
CA ASN A 55 14.26 -2.96 0.32
C ASN A 55 13.62 -2.80 -1.07
N GLY A 56 12.29 -2.70 -1.17
CA GLY A 56 11.55 -2.52 -2.42
C GLY A 56 11.58 -3.75 -3.33
N ILE A 57 11.61 -4.96 -2.75
CA ILE A 57 11.60 -6.23 -3.45
C ILE A 57 10.21 -6.84 -3.35
N ASP A 58 9.52 -6.98 -4.47
CA ASP A 58 8.22 -7.63 -4.55
C ASP A 58 8.38 -9.15 -4.51
N VAL A 59 7.77 -9.78 -3.52
CA VAL A 59 7.75 -11.24 -3.39
C VAL A 59 6.51 -11.78 -4.10
N LEU A 60 6.71 -12.50 -5.21
CA LEU A 60 5.63 -13.18 -5.90
C LEU A 60 5.38 -14.54 -5.26
N GLN A 61 4.20 -14.74 -4.72
CA GLN A 61 3.69 -16.06 -4.38
C GLN A 61 3.26 -16.77 -5.67
N MET A 62 4.19 -17.46 -6.31
CA MET A 62 3.81 -18.55 -7.22
C MET A 62 3.74 -19.82 -6.39
N ASN A 63 2.62 -20.07 -5.76
CA ASN A 63 2.27 -21.41 -5.34
C ASN A 63 1.84 -22.18 -6.59
N ASP A 64 2.80 -22.85 -7.20
CA ASP A 64 2.56 -24.05 -8.00
C ASP A 64 2.65 -25.21 -6.98
N ASP A 65 1.66 -25.28 -6.12
CA ASP A 65 1.14 -26.50 -5.49
C ASP A 65 -0.04 -26.13 -4.58
N SER A 66 -1.20 -26.54 -4.98
CA SER A 66 -2.34 -27.03 -4.21
C SER A 66 -2.17 -26.96 -2.67
N ASN A 67 -2.38 -25.82 -2.07
CA ASN A 67 -2.99 -25.60 -0.76
C ASN A 67 -3.17 -24.09 -0.54
N VAL A 68 -3.80 -23.39 -1.47
CA VAL A 68 -4.73 -22.34 -1.08
C VAL A 68 -5.86 -23.11 -0.46
N ASP A 69 -6.11 -22.93 0.83
CA ASP A 69 -7.28 -23.49 1.46
C ASP A 69 -8.45 -23.20 0.52
N ASP A 70 -8.98 -24.25 -0.14
CA ASP A 70 -10.09 -24.20 -1.07
C ASP A 70 -11.30 -23.51 -0.43
N ASP A 71 -11.36 -23.48 0.88
CA ASP A 71 -12.40 -22.82 1.67
C ASP A 71 -12.39 -21.29 1.54
N ASP A 72 -11.25 -20.64 1.31
CA ASP A 72 -11.18 -19.17 1.10
C ASP A 72 -11.64 -18.76 -0.29
N LEU A 73 -11.52 -19.66 -1.25
CA LEU A 73 -12.13 -19.54 -2.56
C LEU A 73 -13.63 -19.92 -2.54
N GLU A 74 -14.07 -20.83 -1.67
CA GLU A 74 -15.40 -21.42 -1.72
C GLU A 74 -16.52 -20.42 -1.34
N ILE A 75 -16.28 -19.44 -0.46
CA ILE A 75 -17.28 -18.37 -0.18
C ILE A 75 -17.28 -17.27 -1.25
N MET A 76 -16.18 -17.09 -2.00
CA MET A 76 -16.19 -16.34 -3.26
C MET A 76 -16.58 -17.21 -4.47
N LEU A 77 -16.65 -18.53 -4.31
CA LEU A 77 -16.77 -19.54 -5.34
C LEU A 77 -18.01 -20.42 -5.20
N SER A 78 -18.99 -20.06 -4.37
CA SER A 78 -20.23 -20.83 -4.25
C SER A 78 -21.10 -20.78 -5.51
N ASP A 79 -20.49 -20.71 -6.68
CA ASP A 79 -21.16 -20.97 -7.94
C ASP A 79 -20.17 -21.67 -8.86
N GLU A 80 -20.27 -23.00 -8.96
CA GLU A 80 -19.79 -23.85 -10.05
C GLU A 80 -20.54 -23.49 -11.35
N ASP A 81 -20.54 -22.22 -11.73
CA ASP A 81 -21.06 -21.83 -13.01
C ASP A 81 -19.93 -21.97 -14.04
N GLU A 82 -19.96 -23.05 -14.83
CA GLU A 82 -19.42 -22.98 -16.18
C GLU A 82 -20.03 -21.73 -16.82
N VAL A 83 -19.23 -20.69 -16.99
CA VAL A 83 -19.71 -19.45 -17.60
C VAL A 83 -20.05 -19.76 -19.03
N ASP A 84 -21.34 -19.92 -19.29
CA ASP A 84 -21.86 -20.14 -20.65
C ASP A 84 -21.67 -18.82 -21.42
N MET A 85 -20.65 -18.82 -22.28
CA MET A 85 -20.27 -17.64 -23.07
C MET A 85 -21.41 -17.12 -23.96
N GLU A 86 -22.37 -17.98 -24.33
CA GLU A 86 -23.52 -17.60 -25.16
C GLU A 86 -24.59 -16.84 -24.35
N LYS A 87 -24.66 -17.09 -23.03
CA LYS A 87 -25.65 -16.48 -22.12
C LYS A 87 -25.13 -15.31 -21.28
N ILE A 88 -23.93 -14.81 -21.60
CA ILE A 88 -23.39 -13.67 -20.85
C ILE A 88 -24.29 -12.45 -21.04
N ASP A 89 -24.90 -12.01 -19.92
CA ASP A 89 -25.67 -10.79 -19.87
C ASP A 89 -24.72 -9.58 -19.80
N LEU A 90 -24.68 -8.80 -20.89
CA LEU A 90 -23.93 -7.55 -21.01
C LEU A 90 -24.73 -6.32 -20.53
N SER A 91 -25.85 -6.50 -19.84
CA SER A 91 -26.56 -5.39 -19.21
C SER A 91 -25.73 -4.76 -18.10
N VAL A 92 -25.86 -3.46 -17.93
CA VAL A 92 -25.20 -2.72 -16.85
C VAL A 92 -25.80 -3.18 -15.51
N PRO A 93 -25.01 -3.50 -14.48
CA PRO A 93 -25.51 -3.86 -13.17
C PRO A 93 -26.40 -2.79 -12.55
N ASP A 94 -27.42 -3.19 -11.78
CA ASP A 94 -28.27 -2.26 -11.05
C ASP A 94 -27.44 -1.44 -10.05
N GLY A 95 -27.70 -0.13 -9.99
CA GLY A 95 -27.00 0.79 -9.10
C GLY A 95 -25.77 1.48 -9.70
N ILE A 96 -25.37 1.14 -10.93
CA ILE A 96 -24.37 1.94 -11.66
C ILE A 96 -25.13 2.95 -12.51
N SER A 97 -24.80 4.25 -12.38
CA SER A 97 -25.29 5.25 -13.33
C SER A 97 -24.79 4.85 -14.71
N ILE A 98 -25.71 4.81 -15.68
CA ILE A 98 -25.40 4.46 -17.07
C ILE A 98 -24.61 5.61 -17.66
N GLU A 99 -23.32 5.69 -17.33
CA GLU A 99 -22.41 6.62 -17.96
C GLU A 99 -22.17 6.16 -19.41
N ASP A 100 -22.14 7.10 -20.32
CA ASP A 100 -21.87 6.83 -21.74
C ASP A 100 -20.63 5.95 -22.01
N PRO A 101 -19.49 6.09 -21.25
CA PRO A 101 -18.30 5.27 -21.47
C PRO A 101 -18.50 3.77 -21.24
N VAL A 102 -19.25 3.36 -20.19
CA VAL A 102 -19.51 1.94 -19.89
C VAL A 102 -20.31 1.31 -21.04
N ARG A 103 -21.39 1.99 -21.44
CA ARG A 103 -22.26 1.53 -22.52
C ARG A 103 -21.53 1.45 -23.86
N MET A 104 -20.68 2.43 -24.14
CA MET A 104 -19.86 2.46 -25.36
C MET A 104 -18.89 1.27 -25.39
N TYR A 105 -18.20 1.00 -24.29
CA TYR A 105 -17.29 -0.16 -24.15
C TYR A 105 -18.02 -1.48 -24.36
N LEU A 106 -19.15 -1.70 -23.68
CA LEU A 106 -19.94 -2.92 -23.81
C LEU A 106 -20.45 -3.15 -25.24
N LYS A 107 -20.84 -2.07 -25.93
CA LYS A 107 -21.24 -2.11 -27.34
C LYS A 107 -20.07 -2.48 -28.25
N GLU A 108 -18.86 -2.05 -27.93
CA GLU A 108 -17.66 -2.30 -28.73
C GLU A 108 -17.21 -3.76 -28.62
N ILE A 109 -17.11 -4.31 -27.41
CA ILE A 109 -16.75 -5.70 -27.20
C ILE A 109 -17.80 -6.68 -27.74
N GLY A 110 -19.08 -6.26 -27.79
CA GLY A 110 -20.17 -7.04 -28.34
C GLY A 110 -20.11 -7.25 -29.86
N LYS A 111 -19.29 -6.50 -30.60
CA LYS A 111 -19.10 -6.65 -32.05
C LYS A 111 -18.17 -7.82 -32.40
N VAL A 112 -17.32 -8.25 -31.47
CA VAL A 112 -16.38 -9.36 -31.70
C VAL A 112 -17.11 -10.66 -31.60
N PRO A 113 -17.06 -11.55 -32.64
CA PRO A 113 -17.71 -12.85 -32.60
C PRO A 113 -17.06 -13.77 -31.58
N LEU A 114 -17.87 -14.67 -31.00
CA LEU A 114 -17.36 -15.72 -30.13
C LEU A 114 -16.57 -16.75 -30.95
N LEU A 115 -15.55 -17.34 -30.34
CA LEU A 115 -14.74 -18.40 -30.93
C LEU A 115 -15.37 -19.77 -30.69
N SER A 116 -15.29 -20.67 -31.68
CA SER A 116 -15.56 -22.08 -31.49
C SER A 116 -14.40 -22.79 -30.80
N ALA A 117 -14.61 -23.94 -30.20
CA ALA A 117 -13.56 -24.72 -29.53
C ALA A 117 -12.40 -25.09 -30.49
N GLU A 118 -12.71 -25.29 -31.77
CA GLU A 118 -11.71 -25.61 -32.80
C GLU A 118 -10.85 -24.39 -33.12
N GLU A 119 -11.46 -23.21 -33.22
CA GLU A 119 -10.76 -21.94 -33.44
C GLU A 119 -9.88 -21.53 -32.23
N GLU A 120 -10.34 -21.81 -31.00
CA GLU A 120 -9.52 -21.59 -29.79
C GLU A 120 -8.20 -22.41 -29.86
N ILE A 121 -8.30 -23.70 -30.22
CA ILE A 121 -7.13 -24.58 -30.33
C ILE A 121 -6.22 -24.14 -31.48
N GLU A 122 -6.78 -23.70 -32.60
CA GLU A 122 -6.00 -23.22 -33.75
C GLU A 122 -5.24 -21.94 -33.38
N LEU A 123 -5.92 -20.99 -32.77
CA LEU A 123 -5.28 -19.76 -32.29
C LEU A 123 -4.21 -20.05 -31.22
N ALA A 124 -4.47 -20.99 -30.30
CA ALA A 124 -3.50 -21.39 -29.29
C ALA A 124 -2.23 -22.02 -29.90
N LYS A 125 -2.35 -22.80 -30.96
CA LYS A 125 -1.20 -23.33 -31.72
C LYS A 125 -0.40 -22.21 -32.36
N ARG A 126 -1.05 -21.28 -33.06
CA ARG A 126 -0.39 -20.11 -33.67
C ARG A 126 0.31 -19.24 -32.63
N MET A 127 -0.26 -19.10 -31.44
CA MET A 127 0.36 -18.40 -30.31
C MET A 127 1.65 -19.09 -29.86
N ALA A 128 1.68 -20.42 -29.80
CA ALA A 128 2.87 -21.19 -29.45
C ALA A 128 4.00 -20.96 -30.48
N ASP A 129 3.65 -20.72 -31.74
CA ASP A 129 4.59 -20.35 -32.81
C ASP A 129 5.03 -18.87 -32.78
N GLY A 130 4.50 -18.07 -31.82
CA GLY A 130 4.88 -16.66 -31.61
C GLY A 130 4.02 -15.65 -32.37
N ASP A 131 2.84 -16.00 -32.84
CA ASP A 131 1.93 -15.09 -33.54
C ASP A 131 1.22 -14.14 -32.58
N GLU A 132 1.59 -12.87 -32.60
CA GLU A 132 1.01 -11.78 -31.78
C GLU A 132 -0.44 -11.45 -32.18
N GLU A 133 -0.81 -11.62 -33.46
CA GLU A 133 -2.19 -11.38 -33.90
C GLU A 133 -3.15 -12.46 -33.36
N ALA A 134 -2.67 -13.71 -33.26
CA ALA A 134 -3.44 -14.77 -32.64
C ALA A 134 -3.69 -14.50 -31.14
N LYS A 135 -2.70 -14.00 -30.40
CA LYS A 135 -2.86 -13.59 -29.00
C LYS A 135 -3.93 -12.50 -28.86
N LYS A 136 -3.83 -11.47 -29.69
CA LYS A 136 -4.77 -10.35 -29.68
C LYS A 136 -6.20 -10.81 -29.95
N ARG A 137 -6.39 -11.65 -30.98
CA ARG A 137 -7.71 -12.19 -31.37
C ARG A 137 -8.31 -13.07 -30.28
N LEU A 138 -7.52 -13.91 -29.62
CA LEU A 138 -7.99 -14.72 -28.50
C LEU A 138 -8.40 -13.86 -27.31
N ALA A 139 -7.64 -12.81 -26.98
CA ALA A 139 -7.98 -11.87 -25.93
C ALA A 139 -9.27 -11.10 -26.24
N GLU A 140 -9.40 -10.52 -27.45
CA GLU A 140 -10.56 -9.74 -27.88
C GLU A 140 -11.86 -10.54 -27.81
N ALA A 141 -11.85 -11.81 -28.25
CA ALA A 141 -13.01 -12.68 -28.21
C ALA A 141 -13.47 -13.04 -26.80
N ASN A 142 -12.58 -12.93 -25.80
CA ASN A 142 -12.85 -13.28 -24.41
C ASN A 142 -13.08 -12.06 -23.48
N LEU A 143 -13.14 -10.83 -23.99
CA LEU A 143 -13.44 -9.64 -23.17
C LEU A 143 -14.82 -9.72 -22.50
N ARG A 144 -15.79 -10.38 -23.13
CA ARG A 144 -17.13 -10.61 -22.55
C ARG A 144 -17.06 -11.46 -21.28
N LEU A 145 -16.14 -12.44 -21.21
CA LEU A 145 -15.90 -13.24 -20.02
C LEU A 145 -15.42 -12.37 -18.85
N VAL A 146 -14.49 -11.43 -19.12
CA VAL A 146 -14.00 -10.50 -18.11
C VAL A 146 -15.14 -9.68 -17.52
N VAL A 147 -16.03 -9.13 -18.36
CA VAL A 147 -17.19 -8.35 -17.92
C VAL A 147 -18.10 -9.17 -17.02
N SER A 148 -18.40 -10.43 -17.39
CA SER A 148 -19.27 -11.30 -16.60
C SER A 148 -18.71 -11.59 -15.20
N ILE A 149 -17.39 -11.74 -15.09
CA ILE A 149 -16.70 -11.93 -13.82
C ILE A 149 -16.66 -10.62 -13.03
N ALA A 150 -16.25 -9.50 -13.65
CA ALA A 150 -16.14 -8.19 -13.00
C ALA A 150 -17.48 -7.71 -12.41
N LYS A 151 -18.62 -8.05 -13.07
CA LYS A 151 -19.97 -7.73 -12.61
C LYS A 151 -20.25 -8.22 -11.17
N ARG A 152 -19.68 -9.36 -10.78
CA ARG A 152 -19.84 -9.93 -9.42
C ARG A 152 -19.08 -9.16 -8.32
N TYR A 153 -18.14 -8.31 -8.72
CA TYR A 153 -17.29 -7.53 -7.80
C TYR A 153 -17.68 -6.06 -7.70
N VAL A 154 -18.76 -5.66 -8.33
CA VAL A 154 -19.31 -4.29 -8.24
C VAL A 154 -19.71 -3.97 -6.79
N GLY A 155 -19.47 -2.73 -6.37
CA GLY A 155 -19.77 -2.26 -5.01
C GLY A 155 -18.72 -2.59 -3.95
N ARG A 156 -17.55 -3.11 -4.35
CA ARG A 156 -16.45 -3.46 -3.43
C ARG A 156 -15.35 -2.39 -3.34
N GLY A 157 -15.67 -1.12 -3.60
CA GLY A 157 -14.75 0.01 -3.45
C GLY A 157 -13.97 0.39 -4.71
N MET A 158 -14.23 -0.26 -5.87
CA MET A 158 -13.67 0.10 -7.17
C MET A 158 -14.77 0.36 -8.19
N LEU A 159 -14.49 1.24 -9.16
CA LEU A 159 -15.40 1.50 -10.27
C LEU A 159 -15.48 0.29 -11.21
N PHE A 160 -16.64 0.09 -11.84
CA PHE A 160 -16.87 -1.07 -12.70
C PHE A 160 -15.90 -1.15 -13.88
N LEU A 161 -15.58 0.00 -14.51
CA LEU A 161 -14.59 0.03 -15.60
C LEU A 161 -13.19 -0.33 -15.13
N ASP A 162 -12.80 0.07 -13.91
CA ASP A 162 -11.50 -0.26 -13.35
C ASP A 162 -11.41 -1.76 -13.06
N LEU A 163 -12.47 -2.37 -12.52
CA LEU A 163 -12.57 -3.83 -12.34
C LEU A 163 -12.41 -4.58 -13.66
N ILE A 164 -13.03 -4.08 -14.73
CA ILE A 164 -12.90 -4.67 -16.07
C ILE A 164 -11.44 -4.55 -16.55
N GLN A 165 -10.79 -3.40 -16.39
CA GLN A 165 -9.42 -3.21 -16.86
C GLN A 165 -8.41 -4.07 -16.09
N GLU A 166 -8.56 -4.19 -14.79
CA GLU A 166 -7.75 -5.11 -14.00
C GLU A 166 -8.00 -6.58 -14.40
N GLY A 167 -9.27 -6.93 -14.66
CA GLY A 167 -9.62 -8.22 -15.22
C GLY A 167 -9.01 -8.48 -16.61
N ASN A 168 -8.94 -7.46 -17.47
CA ASN A 168 -8.30 -7.55 -18.78
C ASN A 168 -6.80 -7.81 -18.66
N LEU A 169 -6.12 -7.22 -17.68
CA LEU A 169 -4.72 -7.53 -17.37
C LEU A 169 -4.56 -9.01 -16.95
N GLY A 170 -5.51 -9.53 -16.17
CA GLY A 170 -5.57 -10.96 -15.85
C GLY A 170 -5.77 -11.83 -17.08
N LEU A 171 -6.68 -11.46 -17.99
CA LEU A 171 -6.93 -12.16 -19.26
C LEU A 171 -5.68 -12.20 -20.14
N ILE A 172 -4.94 -11.09 -20.28
CA ILE A 172 -3.69 -11.04 -21.07
C ILE A 172 -2.68 -12.04 -20.49
N LYS A 173 -2.50 -12.07 -19.17
CA LYS A 173 -1.64 -13.08 -18.52
C LYS A 173 -2.09 -14.51 -18.75
N ALA A 174 -3.42 -14.75 -18.75
CA ALA A 174 -3.96 -16.06 -19.05
C ALA A 174 -3.65 -16.47 -20.49
N VAL A 175 -3.79 -15.57 -21.47
CA VAL A 175 -3.45 -15.80 -22.88
C VAL A 175 -1.97 -16.16 -23.02
N GLU A 176 -1.06 -15.43 -22.37
CA GLU A 176 0.37 -15.69 -22.43
C GLU A 176 0.80 -17.05 -21.87
N LYS A 177 0.08 -17.56 -20.88
CA LYS A 177 0.43 -18.79 -20.15
C LYS A 177 -0.43 -20.00 -20.55
N PHE A 178 -1.38 -19.83 -21.47
CA PHE A 178 -2.30 -20.88 -21.85
C PHE A 178 -1.60 -22.01 -22.63
N ASP A 179 -1.82 -23.25 -22.17
CA ASP A 179 -1.32 -24.46 -22.79
C ASP A 179 -2.48 -25.33 -23.29
N TYR A 180 -2.67 -25.35 -24.60
CA TYR A 180 -3.72 -26.15 -25.27
C TYR A 180 -3.53 -27.66 -25.14
N GLN A 181 -2.29 -28.12 -24.85
CA GLN A 181 -1.99 -29.57 -24.78
C GLN A 181 -2.65 -30.21 -23.54
N LYS A 182 -2.99 -29.42 -22.53
CA LYS A 182 -3.65 -29.88 -21.30
C LYS A 182 -5.16 -30.26 -21.52
N GLY A 183 -5.74 -29.94 -22.67
CA GLY A 183 -7.10 -30.36 -23.06
C GLY A 183 -8.26 -29.61 -22.37
N PHE A 184 -7.97 -28.56 -21.57
CA PHE A 184 -9.00 -27.73 -20.94
C PHE A 184 -9.40 -26.56 -21.84
N LYS A 185 -10.67 -26.11 -21.70
CA LYS A 185 -11.15 -24.89 -22.37
C LYS A 185 -10.38 -23.67 -21.86
N PHE A 186 -10.10 -22.72 -22.75
CA PHE A 186 -9.44 -21.46 -22.40
C PHE A 186 -10.21 -20.71 -21.29
N SER A 187 -11.55 -20.66 -21.38
CA SER A 187 -12.40 -19.97 -20.41
C SER A 187 -12.22 -20.45 -18.98
N THR A 188 -12.04 -21.78 -18.76
CA THR A 188 -11.80 -22.34 -17.43
C THR A 188 -10.49 -21.84 -16.84
N TYR A 189 -9.43 -21.82 -17.63
CA TYR A 189 -8.12 -21.31 -17.20
C TYR A 189 -8.11 -19.80 -17.02
N ALA A 190 -8.71 -19.05 -17.96
CA ALA A 190 -8.77 -17.59 -17.92
C ALA A 190 -9.57 -17.07 -16.73
N THR A 191 -10.65 -17.74 -16.34
CA THR A 191 -11.48 -17.35 -15.19
C THR A 191 -10.66 -17.23 -13.92
N TRP A 192 -9.73 -18.14 -13.67
CA TRP A 192 -8.82 -18.07 -12.51
C TRP A 192 -7.93 -16.81 -12.54
N TRP A 193 -7.27 -16.54 -13.67
CA TRP A 193 -6.42 -15.37 -13.82
C TRP A 193 -7.15 -14.04 -13.72
N ILE A 194 -8.34 -13.96 -14.35
CA ILE A 194 -9.19 -12.76 -14.30
C ILE A 194 -9.63 -12.50 -12.86
N ARG A 195 -10.09 -13.54 -12.16
CA ARG A 195 -10.52 -13.43 -10.76
C ARG A 195 -9.38 -13.00 -9.87
N GLN A 196 -8.23 -13.64 -9.99
CA GLN A 196 -7.03 -13.30 -9.22
C GLN A 196 -6.61 -11.83 -9.42
N ALA A 197 -6.62 -11.35 -10.67
CA ALA A 197 -6.28 -9.97 -10.97
C ALA A 197 -7.27 -8.99 -10.34
N ILE A 198 -8.57 -9.22 -10.47
CA ILE A 198 -9.63 -8.39 -9.89
C ILE A 198 -9.54 -8.37 -8.35
N THR A 199 -9.42 -9.53 -7.72
CA THR A 199 -9.37 -9.65 -6.26
C THR A 199 -8.13 -8.95 -5.69
N ARG A 200 -6.97 -9.12 -6.35
CA ARG A 200 -5.73 -8.43 -5.97
C ARG A 200 -5.85 -6.92 -6.13
N ALA A 201 -6.45 -6.45 -7.22
CA ALA A 201 -6.67 -5.03 -7.44
C ALA A 201 -7.59 -4.41 -6.38
N ILE A 202 -8.67 -5.10 -6.01
CA ILE A 202 -9.56 -4.66 -4.92
C ILE A 202 -8.78 -4.57 -3.59
N ALA A 203 -7.96 -5.57 -3.27
CA ALA A 203 -7.16 -5.55 -2.05
C ALA A 203 -6.17 -4.38 -2.01
N ASP A 204 -5.57 -4.02 -3.16
CA ASP A 204 -4.56 -2.95 -3.23
C ASP A 204 -5.15 -1.54 -3.35
N GLN A 205 -6.32 -1.37 -3.99
CA GLN A 205 -6.80 -0.04 -4.43
C GLN A 205 -8.16 0.37 -3.84
N ALA A 206 -8.97 -0.58 -3.30
CA ALA A 206 -10.32 -0.27 -2.85
C ALA A 206 -10.40 0.60 -1.59
N ARG A 207 -9.33 0.64 -0.78
CA ARG A 207 -9.29 1.40 0.47
C ARG A 207 -8.58 2.74 0.31
N THR A 208 -9.11 3.78 0.94
CA THR A 208 -8.45 5.10 1.00
C THR A 208 -7.06 5.01 1.63
N SER A 209 -6.91 4.22 2.68
CA SER A 209 -5.62 3.89 3.30
C SER A 209 -5.21 2.50 2.85
N ARG A 210 -4.11 2.40 2.08
CA ARG A 210 -3.64 1.12 1.54
C ARG A 210 -3.20 0.18 2.65
N ILE A 211 -3.68 -1.05 2.59
CA ILE A 211 -3.30 -2.15 3.49
C ILE A 211 -2.61 -3.23 2.65
N PRO A 212 -1.52 -3.86 3.12
CA PRO A 212 -0.88 -4.98 2.41
C PRO A 212 -1.86 -6.12 2.13
N VAL A 213 -1.72 -6.81 0.98
CA VAL A 213 -2.66 -7.86 0.53
C VAL A 213 -2.84 -8.97 1.55
N HIS A 214 -1.74 -9.48 2.15
CA HIS A 214 -1.79 -10.53 3.18
C HIS A 214 -2.60 -10.11 4.42
N MET A 215 -2.59 -8.81 4.77
CA MET A 215 -3.42 -8.30 5.86
C MET A 215 -4.90 -8.22 5.47
N VAL A 216 -5.21 -7.89 4.20
CA VAL A 216 -6.59 -7.92 3.69
C VAL A 216 -7.13 -9.35 3.72
N GLU A 217 -6.33 -10.35 3.35
CA GLU A 217 -6.69 -11.77 3.44
C GLU A 217 -6.97 -12.17 4.90
N THR A 218 -6.11 -11.78 5.84
CA THR A 218 -6.31 -12.04 7.27
C THR A 218 -7.59 -11.37 7.80
N ILE A 219 -7.86 -10.11 7.38
CA ILE A 219 -9.11 -9.41 7.72
C ILE A 219 -10.32 -10.17 7.18
N ASN A 220 -10.27 -10.65 5.94
CA ASN A 220 -11.35 -11.42 5.33
C ASN A 220 -11.60 -12.75 6.07
N LYS A 221 -10.53 -13.48 6.46
CA LYS A 221 -10.66 -14.67 7.32
C LYS A 221 -11.34 -14.33 8.64
N LEU A 222 -10.91 -13.26 9.30
CA LEU A 222 -11.50 -12.81 10.56
C LEU A 222 -12.98 -12.46 10.41
N ILE A 223 -13.36 -11.72 9.36
CA ILE A 223 -14.76 -11.35 9.09
C ILE A 223 -15.61 -12.60 8.84
N ARG A 224 -15.07 -13.61 8.12
CA ARG A 224 -15.75 -14.86 7.85
C ARG A 224 -16.06 -15.62 9.14
N VAL A 225 -15.02 -15.86 9.96
CA VAL A 225 -15.16 -16.54 11.24
C VAL A 225 -16.10 -15.77 12.17
N SER A 226 -16.01 -14.44 12.20
CA SER A 226 -16.93 -13.59 12.96
C SER A 226 -18.40 -13.79 12.54
N ARG A 227 -18.66 -13.90 11.21
CA ARG A 227 -20.03 -14.17 10.70
C ARG A 227 -20.51 -15.58 11.04
N GLN A 228 -19.64 -16.59 10.95
CA GLN A 228 -19.95 -17.95 11.32
C GLN A 228 -20.31 -18.03 12.81
N LEU A 229 -19.48 -17.49 13.70
CA LEU A 229 -19.75 -17.43 15.13
C LEU A 229 -21.01 -16.63 15.49
N LEU A 230 -21.30 -15.55 14.74
CA LEU A 230 -22.56 -14.81 14.87
C LEU A 230 -23.77 -15.68 14.59
N GLN A 231 -23.72 -16.55 13.58
CA GLN A 231 -24.80 -17.48 13.26
C GLN A 231 -24.95 -18.59 14.32
N GLU A 232 -23.85 -19.10 14.87
CA GLU A 232 -23.86 -20.15 15.90
C GLU A 232 -24.30 -19.61 17.25
N LEU A 233 -23.77 -18.45 17.68
CA LEU A 233 -24.00 -17.87 19.00
C LEU A 233 -25.25 -16.99 19.09
N GLY A 234 -25.77 -16.51 17.94
CA GLY A 234 -26.88 -15.55 17.90
C GLY A 234 -26.55 -14.15 18.41
N ARG A 235 -25.27 -13.85 18.67
CA ARG A 235 -24.75 -12.54 19.12
C ARG A 235 -23.38 -12.27 18.49
N GLU A 236 -22.94 -11.03 18.53
CA GLU A 236 -21.59 -10.68 18.10
C GLU A 236 -20.54 -11.44 18.94
N PRO A 237 -19.57 -12.11 18.28
CA PRO A 237 -18.50 -12.84 18.95
C PRO A 237 -17.52 -11.89 19.64
N THR A 238 -16.96 -12.31 20.77
CA THR A 238 -15.89 -11.57 21.43
C THR A 238 -14.53 -11.83 20.74
N PRO A 239 -13.54 -10.90 20.86
CA PRO A 239 -12.21 -11.12 20.30
C PRO A 239 -11.53 -12.41 20.80
N GLU A 240 -11.88 -12.85 22.02
CA GLU A 240 -11.39 -14.10 22.62
C GLU A 240 -11.96 -15.34 21.93
N GLU A 241 -13.23 -15.30 21.53
CA GLU A 241 -13.90 -16.39 20.79
C GLU A 241 -13.36 -16.49 19.36
N ILE A 242 -13.17 -15.35 18.69
CA ILE A 242 -12.57 -15.29 17.34
C ILE A 242 -11.12 -15.81 17.39
N ALA A 243 -10.35 -15.43 18.42
CA ALA A 243 -8.97 -15.85 18.61
C ALA A 243 -8.85 -17.37 18.79
N ALA A 244 -9.79 -17.98 19.51
CA ALA A 244 -9.84 -19.43 19.71
C ALA A 244 -10.12 -20.19 18.40
N GLU A 245 -11.01 -19.66 17.53
CA GLU A 245 -11.35 -20.29 16.27
C GLU A 245 -10.25 -20.14 15.21
N LEU A 246 -9.56 -19.00 15.19
CA LEU A 246 -8.46 -18.71 14.25
C LEU A 246 -7.09 -19.23 14.74
N ASP A 247 -6.99 -19.82 15.95
CA ASP A 247 -5.74 -20.21 16.59
C ASP A 247 -4.69 -19.07 16.63
N MET A 248 -5.16 -17.87 17.01
CA MET A 248 -4.36 -16.66 17.05
C MET A 248 -4.38 -16.01 18.44
N PRO A 249 -3.32 -15.25 18.82
CA PRO A 249 -3.32 -14.45 20.03
C PRO A 249 -4.44 -13.40 20.03
N VAL A 250 -5.14 -13.22 21.17
CA VAL A 250 -6.23 -12.26 21.32
C VAL A 250 -5.82 -10.82 20.98
N ASP A 251 -4.60 -10.42 21.38
CA ASP A 251 -4.09 -9.09 21.11
C ASP A 251 -3.92 -8.86 19.60
N ARG A 252 -3.53 -9.88 18.86
CA ARG A 252 -3.44 -9.82 17.39
C ARG A 252 -4.81 -9.65 16.75
N VAL A 253 -5.83 -10.35 17.21
CA VAL A 253 -7.21 -10.17 16.73
C VAL A 253 -7.70 -8.75 16.97
N ARG A 254 -7.44 -8.19 18.17
CA ARG A 254 -7.80 -6.79 18.48
C ARG A 254 -7.09 -5.78 17.59
N GLU A 255 -5.82 -6.01 17.28
CA GLU A 255 -5.05 -5.17 16.35
C GLU A 255 -5.62 -5.22 14.93
N ILE A 256 -5.93 -6.43 14.42
CA ILE A 256 -6.53 -6.61 13.09
C ILE A 256 -7.90 -5.95 13.01
N LEU A 257 -8.74 -6.09 14.03
CA LEU A 257 -10.05 -5.40 14.09
C LEU A 257 -9.89 -3.87 14.01
N LYS A 258 -8.87 -3.31 14.68
CA LYS A 258 -8.58 -1.88 14.63
C LYS A 258 -8.11 -1.43 13.25
N ILE A 259 -7.26 -2.21 12.58
CA ILE A 259 -6.77 -1.93 11.22
C ILE A 259 -7.91 -2.06 10.19
N SER A 260 -8.85 -2.95 10.43
CA SER A 260 -9.99 -3.21 9.53
C SER A 260 -10.95 -2.02 9.40
N GLN A 261 -10.96 -1.09 10.36
CA GLN A 261 -11.86 0.06 10.35
C GLN A 261 -11.59 0.98 9.16
N GLU A 262 -12.68 1.48 8.57
CA GLU A 262 -12.59 2.48 7.50
C GLU A 262 -12.49 3.90 8.10
N PRO A 263 -11.78 4.83 7.42
CA PRO A 263 -11.71 6.22 7.87
C PRO A 263 -13.09 6.90 7.77
N VAL A 264 -13.41 7.68 8.79
CA VAL A 264 -14.64 8.48 8.82
C VAL A 264 -14.39 9.81 8.08
N SER A 265 -15.36 10.27 7.30
CA SER A 265 -15.27 11.56 6.59
C SER A 265 -15.30 12.72 7.59
N ILE A 266 -14.44 13.71 7.36
CA ILE A 266 -14.43 14.98 8.10
C ILE A 266 -15.72 15.79 7.85
N GLU A 267 -16.34 15.61 6.68
CA GLU A 267 -17.59 16.28 6.29
C GLU A 267 -18.84 15.60 6.84
N THR A 268 -18.69 14.58 7.70
CA THR A 268 -19.84 13.93 8.33
C THR A 268 -20.59 14.93 9.19
N PRO A 269 -21.92 15.17 8.95
CA PRO A 269 -22.71 16.10 9.73
C PRO A 269 -22.88 15.60 11.17
N ILE A 270 -22.85 16.51 12.14
CA ILE A 270 -23.05 16.24 13.56
C ILE A 270 -24.28 17.00 14.05
N GLY A 271 -25.24 16.29 14.65
CA GLY A 271 -26.49 16.86 15.15
C GLY A 271 -27.63 16.81 14.15
N GLU A 272 -28.73 17.45 14.46
CA GLU A 272 -29.94 17.52 13.63
C GLU A 272 -29.91 18.68 12.62
N GLU A 273 -29.05 19.67 12.84
CA GLU A 273 -28.81 20.80 11.93
C GLU A 273 -27.62 20.55 11.07
N GLU A 274 -27.76 20.66 9.72
CA GLU A 274 -26.72 20.35 8.72
C GLU A 274 -25.51 21.31 8.73
N ASP A 275 -25.52 22.31 9.65
CA ASP A 275 -24.53 23.38 9.70
C ASP A 275 -23.20 23.00 10.40
N SER A 276 -23.13 21.85 11.12
CA SER A 276 -21.95 21.42 11.86
C SER A 276 -21.39 20.11 11.32
N HIS A 277 -20.11 20.07 11.05
CA HIS A 277 -19.39 18.90 10.54
C HIS A 277 -18.34 18.41 11.54
N LEU A 278 -17.94 17.15 11.45
CA LEU A 278 -16.91 16.55 12.30
C LEU A 278 -15.61 17.37 12.28
N GLY A 279 -15.27 17.95 11.12
CA GLY A 279 -14.08 18.79 10.94
C GLY A 279 -14.04 20.02 11.82
N ASP A 280 -15.20 20.59 12.19
CA ASP A 280 -15.28 21.81 13.01
C ASP A 280 -14.83 21.57 14.47
N PHE A 281 -14.82 20.31 14.91
CA PHE A 281 -14.42 19.91 16.26
C PHE A 281 -12.97 19.41 16.36
N ILE A 282 -12.28 19.27 15.21
CA ILE A 282 -10.89 18.80 15.19
C ILE A 282 -9.98 20.02 15.26
N GLN A 283 -9.17 20.08 16.32
CA GLN A 283 -8.19 21.16 16.50
C GLN A 283 -7.04 21.02 15.51
N ASP A 284 -6.59 22.15 14.94
CA ASP A 284 -5.38 22.22 14.12
C ASP A 284 -4.14 22.41 15.02
N ASP A 285 -3.40 21.32 15.22
CA ASP A 285 -2.18 21.32 16.03
C ASP A 285 -1.00 22.05 15.36
N ASN A 286 -1.09 22.36 14.06
CA ASN A 286 -0.03 23.05 13.33
C ASN A 286 -0.11 24.58 13.46
N VAL A 287 -1.28 25.11 13.81
CA VAL A 287 -1.48 26.54 14.00
C VAL A 287 -1.28 26.89 15.48
N PRO A 288 -0.26 27.69 15.81
CA PRO A 288 -0.01 28.08 17.21
C PRO A 288 -1.19 28.90 17.76
N VAL A 289 -1.51 28.70 19.03
CA VAL A 289 -2.51 29.50 19.74
C VAL A 289 -2.09 30.97 19.71
N PRO A 290 -3.03 31.93 19.60
CA PRO A 290 -2.70 33.38 19.52
C PRO A 290 -1.74 33.87 20.61
N ALA A 291 -1.88 33.37 21.84
CA ALA A 291 -0.98 33.71 22.94
C ALA A 291 0.47 33.21 22.68
N GLU A 292 0.63 31.99 22.17
CA GLU A 292 1.93 31.43 21.84
C GLU A 292 2.55 32.16 20.64
N ALA A 293 1.76 32.48 19.61
CA ALA A 293 2.24 33.27 18.47
C ALA A 293 2.73 34.64 18.89
N ALA A 294 2.02 35.32 19.79
CA ALA A 294 2.45 36.59 20.36
C ALA A 294 3.75 36.45 21.19
N ALA A 295 3.82 35.41 22.03
CA ALA A 295 5.05 35.13 22.82
C ALA A 295 6.25 34.82 21.93
N GLN A 296 6.10 34.03 20.86
CA GLN A 296 7.15 33.77 19.88
C GLN A 296 7.60 35.03 19.15
N THR A 297 6.67 35.94 18.81
CA THR A 297 7.00 37.22 18.16
C THR A 297 7.82 38.10 19.11
N LEU A 298 7.40 38.23 20.36
CA LEU A 298 8.12 38.97 21.38
C LEU A 298 9.52 38.37 21.66
N LEU A 299 9.61 37.05 21.76
CA LEU A 299 10.90 36.37 21.89
C LEU A 299 11.82 36.67 20.71
N LYS A 300 11.31 36.66 19.47
CA LYS A 300 12.07 36.97 18.25
C LYS A 300 12.58 38.41 18.28
N GLU A 301 11.77 39.37 18.68
CA GLU A 301 12.14 40.77 18.82
C GLU A 301 13.23 40.96 19.89
N GLN A 302 13.06 40.32 21.06
CA GLN A 302 14.06 40.33 22.12
C GLN A 302 15.39 39.70 21.71
N LEU A 303 15.33 38.58 20.95
CA LEU A 303 16.53 37.96 20.38
C LEU A 303 17.23 38.88 19.40
N ASP A 304 16.48 39.54 18.51
CA ASP A 304 17.07 40.50 17.56
C ASP A 304 17.70 41.72 18.28
N GLU A 305 17.07 42.23 19.33
CA GLU A 305 17.64 43.30 20.17
C GLU A 305 18.93 42.84 20.84
N VAL A 306 18.97 41.64 21.41
CA VAL A 306 20.19 41.11 22.07
C VAL A 306 21.27 40.81 21.04
N LEU A 307 20.94 40.28 19.88
CA LEU A 307 21.88 40.03 18.79
C LEU A 307 22.47 41.33 18.23
N SER A 308 21.73 42.43 18.18
CA SER A 308 22.21 43.73 17.71
C SER A 308 23.35 44.28 18.55
N THR A 309 23.52 43.81 19.80
CA THR A 309 24.63 44.17 20.67
C THR A 309 25.96 43.46 20.33
N LEU A 310 25.94 42.51 19.42
CA LEU A 310 27.12 41.80 18.90
C LEU A 310 27.70 42.52 17.68
N THR A 311 28.94 42.17 17.31
CA THR A 311 29.49 42.65 16.02
C THR A 311 28.71 42.07 14.84
N GLU A 312 28.64 42.81 13.75
CA GLU A 312 27.89 42.41 12.55
C GLU A 312 28.26 40.98 12.06
N ARG A 313 29.54 40.65 12.14
CA ARG A 313 30.06 39.34 11.76
C ARG A 313 29.61 38.22 12.71
N GLU A 314 29.63 38.45 14.03
CA GLU A 314 29.13 37.50 15.03
C GLU A 314 27.62 37.28 14.90
N GLN A 315 26.86 38.35 14.65
CA GLN A 315 25.43 38.30 14.44
C GLN A 315 25.05 37.47 13.20
N LYS A 316 25.67 37.73 12.05
CA LYS A 316 25.44 36.99 10.81
C LYS A 316 25.75 35.49 10.97
N VAL A 317 26.88 35.16 11.62
CA VAL A 317 27.26 33.77 11.87
C VAL A 317 26.20 33.04 12.71
N LEU A 318 25.70 33.67 13.79
CA LEU A 318 24.63 33.06 14.62
C LEU A 318 23.33 32.94 13.85
N ARG A 319 22.91 33.97 13.11
CA ARG A 319 21.66 33.90 12.32
C ARG A 319 21.67 32.77 11.31
N LEU A 320 22.77 32.58 10.58
CA LEU A 320 22.91 31.50 9.61
C LEU A 320 23.03 30.14 10.29
N ARG A 321 23.78 30.04 11.38
CA ARG A 321 24.01 28.79 12.09
C ARG A 321 22.74 28.22 12.69
N PHE A 322 21.89 29.07 13.28
CA PHE A 322 20.62 28.66 13.90
C PHE A 322 19.38 28.84 13.00
N GLY A 323 19.56 29.28 11.76
CA GLY A 323 18.44 29.45 10.81
C GLY A 323 17.44 30.51 11.21
N MET A 324 17.87 31.58 11.91
CA MET A 324 16.95 32.62 12.43
C MET A 324 16.32 33.47 11.33
N SER A 325 16.89 33.49 10.12
CA SER A 325 16.38 34.29 8.98
C SER A 325 15.53 33.50 8.02
N ASP A 326 15.90 32.26 7.72
CA ASP A 326 15.32 31.41 6.70
C ASP A 326 14.76 30.08 7.24
N GLY A 327 14.80 29.87 8.58
CA GLY A 327 14.33 28.64 9.23
C GLY A 327 15.26 27.43 9.04
N ARG A 328 16.35 27.58 8.25
CA ARG A 328 17.28 26.49 7.95
C ARG A 328 18.57 26.63 8.75
N ALA A 329 18.80 25.76 9.74
CA ALA A 329 20.07 25.68 10.46
C ALA A 329 21.17 25.15 9.52
N ARG A 330 22.30 25.89 9.45
CA ARG A 330 23.45 25.55 8.60
C ARG A 330 24.59 24.94 9.40
N THR A 331 25.35 24.07 8.76
CA THR A 331 26.56 23.48 9.37
C THR A 331 27.71 24.50 9.46
N LEU A 332 28.71 24.25 10.33
CA LEU A 332 29.88 25.12 10.45
C LEU A 332 30.68 25.24 9.14
N GLU A 333 30.63 24.21 8.31
CA GLU A 333 31.30 24.17 6.99
C GLU A 333 30.56 25.02 5.95
N GLU A 334 29.24 24.95 5.92
CA GLU A 334 28.42 25.78 5.04
C GLU A 334 28.55 27.25 5.37
N VAL A 335 28.49 27.60 6.65
CA VAL A 335 28.73 28.97 7.10
C VAL A 335 30.16 29.40 6.80
N GLY A 336 31.15 28.48 6.94
CA GLY A 336 32.52 28.74 6.59
C GLY A 336 32.73 29.10 5.13
N LYS A 337 32.06 28.39 4.23
CA LYS A 337 32.08 28.68 2.79
C LYS A 337 31.47 30.03 2.44
N GLU A 338 30.41 30.46 3.13
CA GLU A 338 29.74 31.74 2.89
C GLU A 338 30.61 32.95 3.34
N PHE A 339 31.46 32.76 4.35
CA PHE A 339 32.35 33.79 4.86
C PHE A 339 33.82 33.68 4.40
N ASP A 340 34.12 32.73 3.51
CA ASP A 340 35.48 32.42 3.04
C ASP A 340 36.46 32.16 4.18
N VAL A 341 36.06 31.41 5.20
CA VAL A 341 36.87 31.05 6.35
C VAL A 341 36.77 29.58 6.71
N THR A 342 37.77 29.09 7.43
CA THR A 342 37.80 27.68 7.87
C THR A 342 36.69 27.39 8.88
N ARG A 343 36.21 26.13 8.91
CA ARG A 343 35.25 25.60 9.89
C ARG A 343 35.64 25.96 11.34
N GLU A 344 36.92 25.80 11.67
CA GLU A 344 37.42 26.11 13.02
C GLU A 344 37.30 27.60 13.36
N ARG A 345 37.48 28.45 12.38
CA ARG A 345 37.33 29.92 12.59
C ARG A 345 35.86 30.26 12.87
N ILE A 346 34.92 29.67 12.20
CA ILE A 346 33.49 29.86 12.49
C ILE A 346 33.15 29.34 13.89
N ARG A 347 33.68 28.18 14.31
CA ARG A 347 33.49 27.63 15.65
C ARG A 347 34.00 28.58 16.73
N GLN A 348 35.18 29.24 16.51
CA GLN A 348 35.72 30.24 17.42
C GLN A 348 34.85 31.49 17.52
N ILE A 349 34.33 31.99 16.38
CA ILE A 349 33.42 33.13 16.32
C ILE A 349 32.11 32.80 17.06
N GLU A 350 31.49 31.64 16.80
CA GLU A 350 30.29 31.15 17.47
C GLU A 350 30.51 31.10 19.01
N ALA A 351 31.56 30.40 19.44
CA ALA A 351 31.87 30.27 20.87
C ALA A 351 32.10 31.63 21.57
N LYS A 352 32.76 32.57 20.88
CA LYS A 352 32.97 33.93 21.39
C LYS A 352 31.67 34.72 21.49
N ALA A 353 30.81 34.60 20.46
CA ALA A 353 29.49 35.25 20.42
C ALA A 353 28.57 34.70 21.53
N LEU A 354 28.47 33.37 21.68
CA LEU A 354 27.70 32.74 22.75
C LEU A 354 28.20 33.11 24.15
N ARG A 355 29.53 33.22 24.35
CA ARG A 355 30.09 33.67 25.62
C ARG A 355 29.69 35.12 25.94
N LYS A 356 29.63 35.99 24.93
CA LYS A 356 29.17 37.37 25.09
C LYS A 356 27.68 37.43 25.43
N LEU A 357 26.85 36.54 24.87
CA LEU A 357 25.41 36.44 25.14
C LEU A 357 25.12 35.94 26.57
N ARG A 358 25.99 35.08 27.13
CA ARG A 358 25.85 34.59 28.52
C ARG A 358 26.05 35.65 29.58
N HIS A 359 26.59 36.82 29.20
CA HIS A 359 26.79 37.91 30.19
C HIS A 359 25.45 38.34 30.80
N PRO A 360 25.36 38.57 32.15
CA PRO A 360 24.11 38.88 32.86
C PRO A 360 23.31 40.03 32.28
N SER A 361 23.98 41.07 31.74
CA SER A 361 23.34 42.24 31.13
C SER A 361 22.52 41.90 29.86
N ARG A 362 22.82 40.77 29.20
CA ARG A 362 22.15 40.30 27.98
C ARG A 362 21.23 39.11 28.27
N SER A 363 21.71 38.14 29.07
CA SER A 363 20.93 36.95 29.40
C SER A 363 19.67 37.25 30.22
N ARG A 364 19.68 38.34 31.03
CA ARG A 364 18.51 38.73 31.82
C ARG A 364 17.27 39.01 30.96
N LYS A 365 17.45 39.58 29.74
CA LYS A 365 16.34 39.88 28.82
C LYS A 365 15.66 38.63 28.22
N LEU A 366 16.37 37.50 28.20
CA LEU A 366 15.89 36.23 27.62
C LEU A 366 15.47 35.25 28.71
N ARG A 367 15.64 35.59 29.99
CA ARG A 367 15.38 34.67 31.10
C ARG A 367 13.89 34.32 31.25
N ASP A 368 13.01 35.27 30.97
CA ASP A 368 11.57 35.12 31.14
C ASP A 368 10.95 34.21 30.09
N TYR A 369 11.75 33.76 29.10
CA TYR A 369 11.35 32.83 28.03
C TYR A 369 11.97 31.42 28.16
N LEU A 370 12.69 31.16 29.26
CA LEU A 370 13.38 29.89 29.52
C LEU A 370 12.62 28.95 30.47
N ASP A 371 11.53 29.43 31.08
CA ASP A 371 10.72 28.69 32.06
C ASP A 371 9.54 27.99 31.40
#